data_243bfe63f91dfa3d310d0b345efdaab8
#
_entry.id   243bfe63f91dfa3d310d0b345efdaab8
#
_cell.length_a   1.000
_cell.length_b   1.000
_cell.length_c   1.000
_cell.angle_alpha   90.00
_cell.angle_beta   90.00
_cell.angle_gamma   90.00
#
_symmetry.space_group_name_H-M   'P 1'
#
loop_
_entity.id
_entity.type
_entity.pdbx_description
1 polymer ?
#
loop_
_entity_poly.entity_id
_entity_poly.type
_entity_poly.pdbx_seq_one_letter_code
_entity_poly.pdbx_strand_id
1 'polypeptide(L)'
;ICQMSYKRSKYFITRSNIKIKYLFSKKNSEIAVVFFHGFMSDMVGAKPKAIQRFCNKNNLNFLKFEYSGHGRSTGEFTEGNISKWTNEAKGLINSKLRKSKKLIFIGSSMGSWIALNLFSVFKKKLKGFIGIASAPEFLENLMWKKFNKKIKKIIMTKKIYHLEHGGFTYPLTKQLIFNGRKNKVLNKK
;
A
#
# COMPACT_ATOMS: atom_id res chain seq x y z
N ILE A 1 2.58 7.38 -38.70
CA ILE A 1 3.57 7.49 -37.60
C ILE A 1 2.77 7.82 -36.34
N CYS A 2 2.48 6.80 -35.52
CA CYS A 2 1.74 6.93 -34.29
C CYS A 2 2.68 7.52 -33.22
N GLN A 3 2.51 8.80 -32.87
CA GLN A 3 3.21 9.41 -31.74
C GLN A 3 2.72 8.76 -30.45
N MET A 4 3.51 7.83 -29.90
CA MET A 4 3.35 7.36 -28.54
C MET A 4 3.60 8.54 -27.59
N SER A 5 2.53 9.16 -27.11
CA SER A 5 2.57 10.15 -26.05
C SER A 5 3.18 9.48 -24.80
N TYR A 6 4.45 9.74 -24.54
CA TYR A 6 5.11 9.43 -23.28
C TYR A 6 4.39 10.18 -22.16
N LYS A 7 3.39 9.56 -21.54
CA LYS A 7 2.74 10.13 -20.34
C LYS A 7 3.80 10.32 -19.26
N ARG A 8 4.21 11.58 -19.03
CA ARG A 8 5.12 11.97 -17.95
C ARG A 8 4.72 11.25 -16.65
N SER A 9 5.68 10.56 -16.08
CA SER A 9 5.52 9.88 -14.79
C SER A 9 5.06 10.88 -13.72
N LYS A 10 3.91 10.60 -13.10
CA LYS A 10 3.35 11.49 -12.08
C LYS A 10 3.80 11.04 -10.69
N TYR A 11 4.23 12.00 -9.89
CA TYR A 11 4.62 11.80 -8.50
C TYR A 11 3.81 12.72 -7.60
N PHE A 12 3.44 12.20 -6.44
CA PHE A 12 2.93 12.96 -5.31
C PHE A 12 4.06 13.18 -4.32
N ILE A 13 4.30 14.43 -3.93
CA ILE A 13 5.35 14.77 -2.98
C ILE A 13 4.73 14.82 -1.59
N THR A 14 5.23 14.01 -0.67
CA THR A 14 4.83 14.01 0.73
C THR A 14 5.42 15.23 1.47
N ARG A 15 4.94 15.51 2.68
CA ARG A 15 5.51 16.57 3.54
C ARG A 15 6.99 16.36 3.88
N SER A 16 7.44 15.10 3.92
CA SER A 16 8.85 14.72 4.13
C SER A 16 9.65 14.63 2.82
N ASN A 17 9.18 15.26 1.73
CA ASN A 17 9.82 15.31 0.42
C ASN A 17 10.04 13.94 -0.24
N ILE A 18 9.26 12.93 0.12
CA ILE A 18 9.25 11.62 -0.54
C ILE A 18 8.39 11.72 -1.81
N LYS A 19 8.89 11.19 -2.92
CA LYS A 19 8.18 11.13 -4.21
C LYS A 19 7.45 9.80 -4.33
N ILE A 20 6.13 9.83 -4.21
CA ILE A 20 5.25 8.67 -4.36
C ILE A 20 4.79 8.55 -5.81
N LYS A 21 5.22 7.49 -6.47
CA LYS A 21 4.79 7.17 -7.83
C LYS A 21 3.33 6.75 -7.83
N TYR A 22 2.52 7.35 -8.70
CA TYR A 22 1.10 6.99 -8.83
C TYR A 22 0.61 7.04 -10.28
N LEU A 23 -0.52 6.37 -10.51
CA LEU A 23 -1.32 6.52 -11.70
C LEU A 23 -2.76 6.85 -11.27
N PHE A 24 -3.30 7.92 -11.81
CA PHE A 24 -4.70 8.29 -11.65
C PHE A 24 -5.39 8.33 -13.02
N SER A 25 -6.27 7.37 -13.25
CA SER A 25 -7.17 7.33 -14.41
C SER A 25 -8.46 8.06 -14.05
N LYS A 26 -8.52 9.35 -14.41
CA LYS A 26 -9.67 10.19 -14.13
C LYS A 26 -10.78 9.93 -15.13
N LYS A 27 -12.00 9.79 -14.64
CA LYS A 27 -13.25 9.65 -15.40
C LYS A 27 -14.28 10.67 -14.91
N ASN A 28 -15.36 10.85 -15.65
CA ASN A 28 -16.52 11.61 -15.19
C ASN A 28 -17.39 10.72 -14.28
N SER A 29 -16.95 10.51 -13.04
CA SER A 29 -17.59 9.63 -12.06
C SER A 29 -17.42 10.18 -10.66
N GLU A 30 -18.42 9.99 -9.81
CA GLU A 30 -18.35 10.26 -8.38
C GLU A 30 -17.66 9.12 -7.60
N ILE A 31 -17.49 7.95 -8.23
CA ILE A 31 -16.91 6.75 -7.64
C ILE A 31 -15.44 6.67 -8.02
N ALA A 32 -14.60 6.39 -7.04
CA ALA A 32 -13.19 6.11 -7.25
C ALA A 32 -12.78 4.79 -6.59
N VAL A 33 -12.07 3.97 -7.35
CA VAL A 33 -11.45 2.74 -6.88
C VAL A 33 -9.97 3.02 -6.58
N VAL A 34 -9.50 2.60 -5.41
CA VAL A 34 -8.11 2.74 -4.97
C VAL A 34 -7.51 1.36 -4.78
N PHE A 35 -6.38 1.10 -5.43
CA PHE A 35 -5.65 -0.15 -5.29
C PHE A 35 -4.41 0.03 -4.41
N PHE A 36 -4.28 -0.84 -3.40
CA PHE A 36 -3.19 -0.93 -2.44
C PHE A 36 -2.39 -2.21 -2.69
N HIS A 37 -1.12 -2.10 -3.10
CA HIS A 37 -0.28 -3.27 -3.36
C HIS A 37 0.27 -3.90 -2.07
N GLY A 38 0.84 -5.10 -2.21
CA GLY A 38 1.40 -5.89 -1.10
C GLY A 38 2.82 -5.48 -0.70
N PHE A 39 3.33 -6.19 0.31
CA PHE A 39 4.69 -6.05 0.84
C PHE A 39 5.73 -6.37 -0.23
N MET A 40 6.73 -5.49 -0.41
CA MET A 40 7.77 -5.59 -1.45
C MET A 40 7.23 -5.82 -2.87
N SER A 41 6.05 -5.28 -3.16
CA SER A 41 5.40 -5.35 -4.46
C SER A 41 5.36 -3.96 -5.12
N ASP A 42 4.62 -3.84 -6.20
CA ASP A 42 4.45 -2.60 -6.95
C ASP A 42 3.02 -2.46 -7.51
N MET A 43 2.80 -1.41 -8.32
CA MET A 43 1.51 -1.15 -8.95
C MET A 43 1.39 -1.64 -10.40
N VAL A 44 2.36 -2.42 -10.92
CA VAL A 44 2.39 -2.78 -12.36
C VAL A 44 2.00 -4.22 -12.65
N GLY A 45 1.81 -5.06 -11.64
CA GLY A 45 1.46 -6.46 -11.75
C GLY A 45 0.08 -6.73 -12.39
N ALA A 46 -0.26 -8.01 -12.55
CA ALA A 46 -1.49 -8.47 -13.20
C ALA A 46 -2.76 -7.95 -12.52
N LYS A 47 -2.81 -7.99 -11.17
CA LYS A 47 -3.97 -7.54 -10.38
C LYS A 47 -4.31 -6.06 -10.64
N PRO A 48 -3.40 -5.09 -10.44
CA PRO A 48 -3.72 -3.69 -10.68
C PRO A 48 -4.03 -3.39 -12.15
N LYS A 49 -3.44 -4.13 -13.11
CA LYS A 49 -3.78 -4.00 -14.53
C LYS A 49 -5.21 -4.46 -14.82
N ALA A 50 -5.65 -5.58 -14.25
CA ALA A 50 -7.01 -6.09 -14.43
C ALA A 50 -8.04 -5.12 -13.84
N ILE A 51 -7.81 -4.62 -12.62
CA ILE A 51 -8.68 -3.64 -11.96
C ILE A 51 -8.75 -2.34 -12.77
N GLN A 52 -7.61 -1.86 -13.29
CA GLN A 52 -7.57 -0.66 -14.12
C GLN A 52 -8.40 -0.82 -15.41
N ARG A 53 -8.30 -1.99 -16.08
CA ARG A 53 -9.13 -2.28 -17.27
C ARG A 53 -10.62 -2.28 -16.93
N PHE A 54 -10.99 -2.93 -15.82
CA PHE A 54 -12.37 -2.95 -15.34
C PHE A 54 -12.88 -1.53 -15.06
N CYS A 55 -12.13 -0.71 -14.33
CA CYS A 55 -12.51 0.67 -14.03
C CYS A 55 -12.66 1.52 -15.29
N ASN A 56 -11.75 1.36 -16.26
CA ASN A 56 -11.81 2.08 -17.52
C ASN A 56 -13.06 1.70 -18.32
N LYS A 57 -13.40 0.40 -18.39
CA LYS A 57 -14.58 -0.11 -19.09
C LYS A 57 -15.89 0.41 -18.45
N ASN A 58 -15.92 0.53 -17.13
CA ASN A 58 -17.11 0.94 -16.37
C ASN A 58 -17.13 2.44 -16.01
N ASN A 59 -16.29 3.25 -16.64
CA ASN A 59 -16.20 4.70 -16.42
C ASN A 59 -15.99 5.10 -14.96
N LEU A 60 -15.17 4.35 -14.20
CA LEU A 60 -14.83 4.61 -12.81
C LEU A 60 -13.46 5.30 -12.70
N ASN A 61 -13.33 6.26 -11.77
CA ASN A 61 -12.02 6.78 -11.40
C ASN A 61 -11.17 5.66 -10.79
N PHE A 62 -9.88 5.60 -11.15
CA PHE A 62 -8.98 4.59 -10.62
C PHE A 62 -7.65 5.20 -10.18
N LEU A 63 -7.25 4.94 -8.95
CA LEU A 63 -5.98 5.35 -8.37
C LEU A 63 -5.20 4.12 -7.93
N LYS A 64 -3.93 4.02 -8.37
CA LYS A 64 -2.94 3.08 -7.87
C LYS A 64 -1.61 3.79 -7.66
N PHE A 65 -0.80 3.31 -6.74
CA PHE A 65 0.44 3.96 -6.33
C PHE A 65 1.42 2.97 -5.70
N GLU A 66 2.64 3.40 -5.52
CA GLU A 66 3.72 2.66 -4.86
C GLU A 66 4.12 3.41 -3.58
N TYR A 67 4.14 2.73 -2.44
CA TYR A 67 4.60 3.33 -1.16
C TYR A 67 6.08 3.71 -1.24
N SER A 68 6.56 4.57 -0.33
CA SER A 68 8.01 4.83 -0.20
C SER A 68 8.80 3.53 -0.06
N GLY A 69 9.99 3.49 -0.68
CA GLY A 69 10.84 2.29 -0.70
C GLY A 69 10.32 1.15 -1.57
N HIS A 70 9.26 1.34 -2.37
CA HIS A 70 8.71 0.35 -3.30
C HIS A 70 8.71 0.89 -4.74
N GLY A 71 8.95 -0.01 -5.68
CA GLY A 71 8.86 0.30 -7.12
C GLY A 71 9.68 1.51 -7.52
N ARG A 72 9.01 2.54 -8.05
CA ARG A 72 9.62 3.79 -8.51
C ARG A 72 9.44 4.96 -7.55
N SER A 73 8.84 4.73 -6.39
CA SER A 73 8.79 5.73 -5.32
C SER A 73 10.16 5.87 -4.67
N THR A 74 10.48 7.09 -4.18
CA THR A 74 11.74 7.31 -3.46
C THR A 74 11.64 6.86 -1.99
N GLY A 75 12.75 6.95 -1.27
CA GLY A 75 12.89 6.49 0.12
C GLY A 75 13.42 5.06 0.21
N GLU A 76 13.97 4.73 1.39
CA GLU A 76 14.50 3.42 1.67
C GLU A 76 13.41 2.49 2.23
N PHE A 77 13.36 1.25 1.75
CA PHE A 77 12.39 0.25 2.23
C PHE A 77 12.52 0.02 3.73
N THR A 78 13.76 -0.02 4.26
CA THR A 78 14.07 -0.25 5.67
C THR A 78 13.62 0.88 6.60
N GLU A 79 13.34 2.06 6.05
CA GLU A 79 12.72 3.19 6.77
C GLU A 79 11.19 3.17 6.73
N GLY A 80 10.63 2.26 5.93
CA GLY A 80 9.19 2.08 5.78
C GLY A 80 8.57 1.34 6.95
N ASN A 81 7.29 1.63 7.19
CA ASN A 81 6.46 0.91 8.15
C ASN A 81 4.98 1.16 7.86
N ILE A 82 4.11 0.42 8.54
CA ILE A 82 2.66 0.47 8.30
C ILE A 82 2.09 1.88 8.50
N SER A 83 2.50 2.60 9.55
CA SER A 83 2.03 3.98 9.80
C SER A 83 2.46 4.94 8.69
N LYS A 84 3.73 4.87 8.26
CA LYS A 84 4.28 5.72 7.20
C LYS A 84 3.53 5.49 5.89
N TRP A 85 3.43 4.24 5.45
CA TRP A 85 2.73 3.88 4.21
C TRP A 85 1.24 4.21 4.25
N THR A 86 0.58 4.06 5.41
CA THR A 86 -0.82 4.48 5.61
C THR A 86 -0.99 5.99 5.46
N ASN A 87 -0.07 6.79 6.03
CA ASN A 87 -0.10 8.24 5.93
C ASN A 87 0.17 8.73 4.50
N GLU A 88 1.09 8.09 3.78
CA GLU A 88 1.35 8.37 2.36
C GLU A 88 0.10 8.13 1.51
N ALA A 89 -0.54 6.98 1.69
CA ALA A 89 -1.80 6.64 1.02
C ALA A 89 -2.91 7.66 1.34
N LYS A 90 -3.08 8.02 2.62
CA LYS A 90 -4.03 9.04 3.07
C LYS A 90 -3.81 10.38 2.37
N GLY A 91 -2.56 10.85 2.33
CA GLY A 91 -2.19 12.12 1.71
C GLY A 91 -2.50 12.13 0.21
N LEU A 92 -2.12 11.06 -0.48
CA LEU A 92 -2.37 10.91 -1.93
C LEU A 92 -3.87 10.85 -2.24
N ILE A 93 -4.65 10.05 -1.51
CA ILE A 93 -6.10 9.93 -1.68
C ILE A 93 -6.77 11.29 -1.49
N ASN A 94 -6.44 12.01 -0.41
CA ASN A 94 -6.98 13.35 -0.15
C ASN A 94 -6.60 14.34 -1.26
N SER A 95 -5.39 14.25 -1.81
CA SER A 95 -4.95 15.12 -2.91
C SER A 95 -5.68 14.85 -4.22
N LYS A 96 -5.85 13.57 -4.60
CA LYS A 96 -6.33 13.19 -5.94
C LYS A 96 -7.82 12.92 -6.00
N LEU A 97 -8.42 12.47 -4.90
CA LEU A 97 -9.82 12.02 -4.85
C LEU A 97 -10.72 12.93 -3.98
N ARG A 98 -10.31 14.18 -3.77
CA ARG A 98 -11.08 15.14 -2.97
C ARG A 98 -12.53 15.30 -3.49
N LYS A 99 -12.70 15.31 -4.82
CA LYS A 99 -14.01 15.48 -5.49
C LYS A 99 -14.83 14.19 -5.57
N SER A 100 -14.23 13.02 -5.33
CA SER A 100 -14.96 11.74 -5.34
C SER A 100 -15.84 11.65 -4.11
N LYS A 101 -17.12 11.26 -4.30
CA LYS A 101 -18.10 11.10 -3.22
C LYS A 101 -18.10 9.70 -2.63
N LYS A 102 -17.74 8.69 -3.44
CA LYS A 102 -17.73 7.28 -3.06
C LYS A 102 -16.36 6.67 -3.34
N LEU A 103 -15.79 5.98 -2.37
CA LEU A 103 -14.53 5.27 -2.48
C LEU A 103 -14.76 3.77 -2.34
N ILE A 104 -14.06 3.00 -3.15
CA ILE A 104 -13.94 1.54 -3.03
C ILE A 104 -12.46 1.23 -2.90
N PHE A 105 -12.08 0.54 -1.82
CA PHE A 105 -10.71 0.14 -1.59
C PHE A 105 -10.52 -1.32 -2.00
N ILE A 106 -9.44 -1.59 -2.74
CA ILE A 106 -9.01 -2.94 -3.11
C ILE A 106 -7.58 -3.12 -2.62
N GLY A 107 -7.40 -3.98 -1.63
CA GLY A 107 -6.10 -4.25 -1.02
C GLY A 107 -5.61 -5.66 -1.32
N SER A 108 -4.33 -5.80 -1.72
CA SER A 108 -3.67 -7.09 -1.88
C SER A 108 -2.67 -7.32 -0.75
N SER A 109 -2.80 -8.44 -0.02
CA SER A 109 -1.89 -8.80 1.08
C SER A 109 -1.75 -7.66 2.12
N MET A 110 -0.53 -7.13 2.35
CA MET A 110 -0.28 -5.95 3.20
C MET A 110 -1.13 -4.74 2.79
N GLY A 111 -1.42 -4.57 1.50
CA GLY A 111 -2.27 -3.47 1.02
C GLY A 111 -3.66 -3.49 1.63
N SER A 112 -4.20 -4.67 1.96
CA SER A 112 -5.44 -4.80 2.73
C SER A 112 -5.31 -4.22 4.13
N TRP A 113 -4.20 -4.47 4.81
CA TRP A 113 -3.94 -3.92 6.15
C TRP A 113 -3.86 -2.39 6.15
N ILE A 114 -3.15 -1.82 5.16
CA ILE A 114 -3.07 -0.37 4.99
C ILE A 114 -4.45 0.22 4.70
N ALA A 115 -5.23 -0.40 3.81
CA ALA A 115 -6.60 0.01 3.51
C ALA A 115 -7.51 -0.02 4.75
N LEU A 116 -7.44 -1.08 5.57
CA LEU A 116 -8.21 -1.22 6.80
C LEU A 116 -7.89 -0.11 7.81
N ASN A 117 -6.61 0.30 7.93
CA ASN A 117 -6.23 1.43 8.79
C ASN A 117 -6.84 2.77 8.34
N LEU A 118 -7.30 2.87 7.10
CA LEU A 118 -7.93 4.08 6.54
C LEU A 118 -9.45 4.09 6.63
N PHE A 119 -10.09 3.02 7.12
CA PHE A 119 -11.57 2.94 7.19
C PHE A 119 -12.19 4.06 8.01
N SER A 120 -11.67 4.32 9.21
CA SER A 120 -12.17 5.41 10.06
C SER A 120 -11.97 6.79 9.44
N VAL A 121 -10.86 6.98 8.73
CA VAL A 121 -10.52 8.25 8.07
C VAL A 121 -11.50 8.58 6.94
N PHE A 122 -11.87 7.58 6.15
CA PHE A 122 -12.71 7.75 4.97
C PHE A 122 -14.14 7.21 5.16
N LYS A 123 -14.58 6.90 6.38
CA LYS A 123 -15.86 6.22 6.67
C LYS A 123 -17.08 6.85 5.98
N LYS A 124 -17.12 8.19 5.85
CA LYS A 124 -18.23 8.88 5.17
C LYS A 124 -18.28 8.60 3.67
N LYS A 125 -17.12 8.42 3.04
CA LYS A 125 -16.98 8.19 1.59
C LYS A 125 -16.79 6.72 1.23
N LEU A 126 -16.23 5.92 2.12
CA LEU A 126 -15.93 4.51 1.86
C LEU A 126 -17.23 3.71 1.75
N LYS A 127 -17.45 3.06 0.61
CA LYS A 127 -18.66 2.29 0.27
C LYS A 127 -18.40 0.81 0.05
N GLY A 128 -17.15 0.41 -0.10
CA GLY A 128 -16.78 -0.99 -0.28
C GLY A 128 -15.30 -1.25 -0.07
N PHE A 129 -15.00 -2.49 0.27
CA PHE A 129 -13.65 -3.01 0.41
C PHE A 129 -13.57 -4.42 -0.16
N ILE A 130 -12.52 -4.67 -0.95
CA ILE A 130 -12.17 -5.99 -1.46
C ILE A 130 -10.75 -6.32 -1.00
N GLY A 131 -10.61 -7.42 -0.27
CA GLY A 131 -9.32 -7.96 0.14
C GLY A 131 -8.91 -9.12 -0.75
N ILE A 132 -7.73 -9.04 -1.38
CA ILE A 132 -7.17 -10.11 -2.20
C ILE A 132 -6.02 -10.74 -1.42
N ALA A 133 -6.15 -11.99 -0.99
CA ALA A 133 -5.19 -12.67 -0.12
C ALA A 133 -4.79 -11.77 1.06
N SER A 134 -5.78 -11.20 1.74
CA SER A 134 -5.60 -10.20 2.81
C SER A 134 -4.72 -10.72 3.93
N ALA A 135 -3.72 -9.93 4.33
CA ALA A 135 -2.78 -10.29 5.39
C ALA A 135 -2.63 -9.17 6.43
N PRO A 136 -3.74 -8.76 7.11
CA PRO A 136 -3.62 -7.80 8.20
C PRO A 136 -2.79 -8.38 9.33
N GLU A 137 -1.97 -7.53 9.95
CA GLU A 137 -1.09 -7.92 11.09
C GLU A 137 -0.12 -9.07 10.79
N PHE A 138 0.22 -9.33 9.50
CA PHE A 138 1.07 -10.44 9.10
C PHE A 138 2.47 -10.42 9.75
N LEU A 139 3.02 -9.23 10.01
CA LEU A 139 4.33 -9.08 10.66
C LEU A 139 4.38 -9.73 12.04
N GLU A 140 3.30 -9.66 12.80
CA GLU A 140 3.18 -10.34 14.09
C GLU A 140 2.73 -11.78 13.94
N ASN A 141 1.60 -11.99 13.24
CA ASN A 141 0.90 -13.28 13.26
C ASN A 141 1.55 -14.32 12.35
N LEU A 142 2.08 -13.93 11.20
CA LEU A 142 2.67 -14.85 10.22
C LEU A 142 4.20 -14.90 10.26
N MET A 143 4.86 -13.90 10.87
CA MET A 143 6.32 -13.81 10.93
C MET A 143 6.83 -13.87 12.36
N TRP A 144 6.67 -12.82 13.17
CA TRP A 144 7.28 -12.74 14.49
C TRP A 144 6.93 -13.92 15.41
N LYS A 145 5.66 -14.31 15.49
CA LYS A 145 5.24 -15.44 16.34
C LYS A 145 5.87 -16.77 15.92
N LYS A 146 6.17 -16.93 14.62
CA LYS A 146 6.79 -18.15 14.06
C LYS A 146 8.31 -18.15 14.12
N PHE A 147 8.94 -17.00 14.34
CA PHE A 147 10.40 -16.93 14.45
C PHE A 147 10.91 -17.62 15.73
N ASN A 148 12.00 -18.37 15.59
CA ASN A 148 12.72 -18.95 16.72
C ASN A 148 13.43 -17.87 17.56
N LYS A 149 13.94 -18.26 18.73
CA LYS A 149 14.61 -17.35 19.66
C LYS A 149 15.85 -16.69 19.03
N LYS A 150 16.60 -17.39 18.16
CA LYS A 150 17.81 -16.87 17.47
C LYS A 150 17.46 -15.71 16.54
N ILE A 151 16.45 -15.87 15.67
CA ILE A 151 16.00 -14.82 14.74
C ILE A 151 15.48 -13.61 15.53
N LYS A 152 14.65 -13.84 16.56
CA LYS A 152 14.14 -12.76 17.43
C LYS A 152 15.30 -11.98 18.08
N LYS A 153 16.33 -12.67 18.60
CA LYS A 153 17.52 -12.05 19.17
C LYS A 153 18.26 -11.19 18.13
N ILE A 154 18.44 -11.69 16.90
CA ILE A 154 19.08 -10.93 15.81
C ILE A 154 18.31 -9.63 15.54
N ILE A 155 16.98 -9.69 15.37
CA ILE A 155 16.16 -8.52 15.13
C ILE A 155 16.26 -7.52 16.29
N MET A 156 16.26 -8.00 17.53
CA MET A 156 16.32 -7.13 18.71
C MET A 156 17.68 -6.44 18.85
N THR A 157 18.79 -7.13 18.55
CA THR A 157 20.15 -6.59 18.70
C THR A 157 20.65 -5.86 17.48
N LYS A 158 20.58 -6.49 16.29
CA LYS A 158 21.07 -5.91 15.02
C LYS A 158 20.07 -4.98 14.34
N LYS A 159 18.83 -4.85 14.85
CA LYS A 159 17.73 -4.02 14.33
C LYS A 159 17.15 -4.47 12.99
N ILE A 160 17.78 -5.43 12.31
CA ILE A 160 17.37 -5.96 11.00
C ILE A 160 17.69 -7.46 10.89
N TYR A 161 16.83 -8.18 10.18
CA TYR A 161 17.03 -9.56 9.76
C TYR A 161 16.60 -9.72 8.31
N HIS A 162 17.42 -10.35 7.49
CA HIS A 162 17.12 -10.65 6.11
C HIS A 162 16.50 -12.04 6.03
N LEU A 163 15.17 -12.07 5.79
CA LEU A 163 14.42 -13.31 5.65
C LEU A 163 14.45 -13.77 4.19
N GLU A 164 15.05 -14.92 3.94
CA GLU A 164 14.99 -15.58 2.63
C GLU A 164 13.70 -16.40 2.53
N HIS A 165 12.87 -16.09 1.53
CA HIS A 165 11.64 -16.84 1.26
C HIS A 165 11.23 -16.74 -0.21
N GLY A 166 10.97 -17.87 -0.86
CA GLY A 166 10.49 -17.92 -2.25
C GLY A 166 11.44 -17.27 -3.27
N GLY A 167 12.76 -17.33 -3.04
CA GLY A 167 13.79 -16.70 -3.90
C GLY A 167 13.93 -15.19 -3.73
N PHE A 168 13.30 -14.62 -2.71
CA PHE A 168 13.38 -13.20 -2.38
C PHE A 168 13.97 -12.99 -0.97
N THR A 169 14.71 -11.90 -0.80
CA THR A 169 15.23 -11.44 0.49
C THR A 169 14.37 -10.32 1.03
N TYR A 170 13.79 -10.52 2.21
CA TYR A 170 12.93 -9.54 2.89
C TYR A 170 13.67 -8.91 4.06
N PRO A 171 14.07 -7.62 4.00
CA PRO A 171 14.72 -6.93 5.10
C PRO A 171 13.68 -6.55 6.17
N LEU A 172 13.57 -7.37 7.21
CA LEU A 172 12.65 -7.16 8.32
C LEU A 172 13.32 -6.35 9.43
N THR A 173 12.93 -5.10 9.57
CA THR A 173 13.46 -4.24 10.62
C THR A 173 12.68 -4.36 11.92
N LYS A 174 13.37 -4.14 13.05
CA LYS A 174 12.75 -4.06 14.37
C LYS A 174 11.63 -3.01 14.37
N GLN A 175 11.90 -1.81 13.79
CA GLN A 175 10.93 -0.72 13.76
C GLN A 175 9.67 -1.07 12.96
N LEU A 176 9.80 -1.81 11.85
CA LEU A 176 8.65 -2.26 11.04
C LEU A 176 7.72 -3.17 11.86
N ILE A 177 8.29 -4.18 12.55
CA ILE A 177 7.53 -5.13 13.36
C ILE A 177 6.82 -4.42 14.52
N PHE A 178 7.55 -3.57 15.26
CA PHE A 178 7.00 -2.85 16.41
C PHE A 178 5.96 -1.80 15.99
N ASN A 179 6.16 -1.13 14.85
CA ASN A 179 5.15 -0.26 14.28
C ASN A 179 3.89 -1.03 13.86
N GLY A 180 4.03 -2.24 13.30
CA GLY A 180 2.90 -3.10 12.97
C GLY A 180 1.99 -3.37 14.18
N ARG A 181 2.58 -3.60 15.37
CA ARG A 181 1.82 -3.81 16.62
C ARG A 181 0.95 -2.63 17.03
N LYS A 182 1.34 -1.40 16.64
CA LYS A 182 0.57 -0.17 16.91
C LYS A 182 -0.60 0.00 15.92
N ASN A 183 -0.59 -0.74 14.81
CA ASN A 183 -1.56 -0.62 13.72
C ASN A 183 -2.52 -1.82 13.65
N LYS A 184 -2.92 -2.38 14.79
CA LYS A 184 -3.86 -3.50 14.86
C LYS A 184 -5.23 -3.12 14.30
N VAL A 185 -5.83 -4.04 13.53
CA VAL A 185 -7.14 -3.84 12.87
C VAL A 185 -8.10 -5.02 13.09
N LEU A 186 -7.59 -6.22 13.42
CA LEU A 186 -8.41 -7.44 13.52
C LEU A 186 -9.36 -7.45 14.71
N ASN A 187 -9.04 -6.75 15.81
CA ASN A 187 -9.82 -6.72 17.04
C ASN A 187 -10.45 -5.35 17.31
N LYS A 188 -10.56 -4.49 16.29
CA LYS A 188 -11.32 -3.23 16.42
C LYS A 188 -12.80 -3.53 16.19
N LYS A 189 -13.62 -3.34 17.22
CA LYS A 189 -15.09 -3.29 17.11
C LYS A 189 -15.54 -2.02 16.38
#